data_fb98283a4dd973cc715a3752dd7ce904
#
_entry.id   fb98283a4dd973cc715a3752dd7ce904
#
_cell.length_a   1.000
_cell.length_b   1.000
_cell.length_c   1.000
_cell.angle_alpha   90.00
_cell.angle_beta   90.00
_cell.angle_gamma   90.00
#
_symmetry.space_group_name_H-M   'P 1'
#
loop_
_entity.id
_entity.type
_entity.pdbx_description
1 polymer ?
#
loop_
_entity_poly.entity_id
_entity_poly.type
_entity_poly.pdbx_seq_one_letter_code
_entity_poly.pdbx_strand_id
1 'polypeptide(L)'
;MVDLIATDASHRDLLAIRDCTLDLAFGEDENDFELAVHDSDVRLEAGAFVYVDGTEYGGIIDSTGSSLEDGVAAVAYEGRTWHGLLASRVVQPPSGQDYRTVSGDATDCIQQVIDHIGLSGVMTTSPARASGLTVSGYKFDRYTDAYAGLKKMLESCGGKLHMAYDSGMLRLSAMPVATYGGVDSDLIDYSYDRDWHPVNHLICLGTGEGKDRVVVHLYADGNGEVSQTQSITGLDEVQAVYDYSNADRDELLEKGREKLEALQAQGGVDVRIHDGL
;
A
#
# COMPACT_ATOMS: atom_id res chain seq x y z
N MET A 1 15.85 22.16 5.48
CA MET A 1 15.40 22.05 4.07
C MET A 1 15.87 20.67 3.62
N VAL A 2 14.98 19.82 3.19
CA VAL A 2 15.30 18.46 2.76
C VAL A 2 15.66 18.53 1.28
N ASP A 3 16.81 18.00 0.89
CA ASP A 3 17.23 17.98 -0.52
C ASP A 3 16.60 16.75 -1.21
N LEU A 4 15.84 16.97 -2.30
CA LEU A 4 15.40 15.91 -3.18
C LEU A 4 16.55 15.61 -4.16
N ILE A 5 17.08 14.41 -4.13
CA ILE A 5 18.18 13.98 -4.98
C ILE A 5 17.62 13.28 -6.22
N ALA A 6 18.14 13.64 -7.38
CA ALA A 6 17.83 12.97 -8.65
C ALA A 6 19.06 12.24 -9.19
N THR A 7 18.84 11.08 -9.80
CA THR A 7 19.87 10.25 -10.42
C THR A 7 19.81 10.31 -11.95
N ASP A 8 20.82 9.75 -12.62
CA ASP A 8 20.71 9.33 -14.02
C ASP A 8 19.95 7.98 -14.14
N ALA A 9 19.68 7.56 -15.37
CA ALA A 9 19.04 6.26 -15.64
C ALA A 9 19.91 5.05 -15.24
N SER A 10 21.19 5.28 -14.87
CA SER A 10 22.08 4.26 -14.28
C SER A 10 22.10 4.33 -12.76
N HIS A 11 21.20 5.12 -12.16
CA HIS A 11 21.00 5.32 -10.73
C HIS A 11 22.22 5.94 -10.02
N ARG A 12 22.98 6.79 -10.74
CA ARG A 12 24.04 7.61 -10.16
C ARG A 12 23.52 9.01 -9.87
N ASP A 13 23.83 9.52 -8.70
CA ASP A 13 23.42 10.85 -8.30
C ASP A 13 23.89 11.92 -9.30
N LEU A 14 22.98 12.75 -9.75
CA LEU A 14 23.22 13.84 -10.67
C LEU A 14 23.20 15.20 -9.99
N LEU A 15 22.11 15.49 -9.27
CA LEU A 15 21.86 16.79 -8.69
C LEU A 15 20.87 16.73 -7.53
N ALA A 16 20.88 17.79 -6.71
CA ALA A 16 19.84 18.03 -5.71
C ALA A 16 18.86 19.08 -6.25
N ILE A 17 17.58 18.74 -6.26
CA ILE A 17 16.48 19.63 -6.69
C ILE A 17 15.97 20.34 -5.44
N ARG A 18 15.95 21.68 -5.49
CA ARG A 18 15.55 22.51 -4.35
C ARG A 18 14.26 23.27 -4.57
N ASP A 19 13.95 23.55 -5.82
CA ASP A 19 12.74 24.27 -6.21
C ASP A 19 11.80 23.32 -6.95
N CYS A 20 11.03 22.58 -6.15
CA CYS A 20 10.09 21.59 -6.65
C CYS A 20 8.93 21.38 -5.66
N THR A 21 7.87 20.81 -6.20
CA THR A 21 6.77 20.23 -5.42
C THR A 21 6.74 18.74 -5.68
N LEU A 22 6.79 17.94 -4.63
CA LEU A 22 6.70 16.49 -4.71
C LEU A 22 5.43 16.04 -4.00
N ASP A 23 4.53 15.42 -4.73
CA ASP A 23 3.34 14.76 -4.22
C ASP A 23 3.54 13.25 -4.30
N LEU A 24 3.27 12.54 -3.22
CA LEU A 24 3.52 11.10 -3.09
C LEU A 24 2.24 10.42 -2.61
N ALA A 25 1.75 9.46 -3.36
CA ALA A 25 0.65 8.60 -2.96
C ALA A 25 1.18 7.25 -2.43
N PHE A 26 0.67 6.83 -1.28
CA PHE A 26 0.93 5.53 -0.68
C PHE A 26 -0.39 4.91 -0.26
N GLY A 27 -0.74 3.75 -0.78
CA GLY A 27 -2.01 3.17 -0.43
C GLY A 27 -2.25 1.78 -1.01
N GLU A 28 -3.49 1.37 -0.99
CA GLU A 28 -3.92 0.14 -1.64
C GLU A 28 -4.12 0.34 -3.13
N ASP A 29 -4.64 1.50 -3.54
CA ASP A 29 -5.01 1.79 -4.92
C ASP A 29 -3.99 2.64 -5.67
N GLU A 30 -3.23 3.51 -4.96
CA GLU A 30 -2.27 4.43 -5.57
C GLU A 30 -0.91 4.29 -4.87
N ASN A 31 0.15 4.16 -5.69
CA ASN A 31 1.53 4.07 -5.22
C ASN A 31 2.45 4.75 -6.24
N ASP A 32 2.17 6.01 -6.52
CA ASP A 32 2.83 6.84 -7.51
C ASP A 32 3.24 8.20 -6.92
N PHE A 33 3.88 9.01 -7.75
CA PHE A 33 4.24 10.37 -7.39
C PHE A 33 4.12 11.30 -8.60
N GLU A 34 3.90 12.58 -8.28
CA GLU A 34 4.05 13.69 -9.20
C GLU A 34 5.12 14.66 -8.67
N LEU A 35 6.10 14.97 -9.50
CA LEU A 35 7.17 15.92 -9.20
C LEU A 35 7.11 17.09 -10.19
N ALA A 36 6.69 18.25 -9.71
CA ALA A 36 6.76 19.50 -10.48
C ALA A 36 8.10 20.21 -10.17
N VAL A 37 8.93 20.40 -11.21
CA VAL A 37 10.22 21.10 -11.11
C VAL A 37 10.09 22.48 -11.72
N HIS A 38 10.41 23.51 -10.94
CA HIS A 38 10.31 24.90 -11.37
C HIS A 38 11.61 25.43 -11.99
N ASP A 39 12.72 24.72 -11.82
CA ASP A 39 14.00 25.03 -12.45
C ASP A 39 14.03 24.50 -13.89
N SER A 40 14.06 25.41 -14.85
CA SER A 40 14.05 25.08 -16.28
C SER A 40 15.32 24.36 -16.79
N ASP A 41 16.39 24.35 -16.01
CA ASP A 41 17.65 23.71 -16.39
C ASP A 41 17.71 22.23 -15.97
N VAL A 42 16.81 21.82 -15.07
CA VAL A 42 16.70 20.42 -14.63
C VAL A 42 16.05 19.58 -15.73
N ARG A 43 16.73 18.52 -16.12
CA ARG A 43 16.22 17.52 -17.07
C ARG A 43 16.47 16.14 -16.51
N LEU A 44 15.38 15.42 -16.25
CA LEU A 44 15.40 14.05 -15.76
C LEU A 44 14.91 13.11 -16.86
N GLU A 45 15.46 11.92 -16.90
CA GLU A 45 15.14 10.91 -17.89
C GLU A 45 14.25 9.83 -17.28
N ALA A 46 13.47 9.15 -18.12
CA ALA A 46 12.72 7.96 -17.69
C ALA A 46 13.70 6.89 -17.16
N GLY A 47 13.33 6.25 -16.04
CA GLY A 47 14.19 5.30 -15.33
C GLY A 47 15.14 5.94 -14.32
N ALA A 48 15.24 7.26 -14.26
CA ALA A 48 15.95 7.94 -13.18
C ALA A 48 15.20 7.79 -11.84
N PHE A 49 15.94 7.79 -10.74
CA PHE A 49 15.36 7.85 -9.41
C PHE A 49 15.30 9.30 -8.92
N VAL A 50 14.26 9.55 -8.12
CA VAL A 50 14.17 10.74 -7.27
C VAL A 50 13.95 10.26 -5.83
N TYR A 51 14.68 10.83 -4.87
CA TYR A 51 14.60 10.36 -3.49
C TYR A 51 15.09 11.39 -2.48
N VAL A 52 14.62 11.21 -1.26
CA VAL A 52 15.15 11.87 -0.06
C VAL A 52 16.00 10.84 0.70
N ASP A 53 17.28 11.16 0.87
CA ASP A 53 18.25 10.22 1.46
C ASP A 53 17.84 9.75 2.87
N GLY A 54 17.99 8.45 3.11
CA GLY A 54 17.67 7.83 4.38
C GLY A 54 16.17 7.69 4.68
N THR A 55 15.29 7.98 3.70
CA THR A 55 13.84 7.91 3.87
C THR A 55 13.17 6.96 2.87
N GLU A 56 11.88 6.73 3.07
CA GLU A 56 11.01 6.02 2.12
C GLU A 56 10.45 6.92 1.00
N TYR A 57 10.73 8.21 1.05
CA TYR A 57 10.22 9.17 0.08
C TYR A 57 11.06 9.17 -1.20
N GLY A 58 10.47 8.68 -2.28
CA GLY A 58 11.10 8.60 -3.58
C GLY A 58 10.49 7.55 -4.48
N GLY A 59 11.07 7.42 -5.67
CA GLY A 59 10.59 6.50 -6.68
C GLY A 59 11.36 6.57 -7.99
N ILE A 60 10.80 5.94 -9.02
CA ILE A 60 11.33 5.89 -10.38
C ILE A 60 10.47 6.73 -11.32
N ILE A 61 11.10 7.55 -12.15
CA ILE A 61 10.42 8.34 -13.17
C ILE A 61 9.99 7.41 -14.32
N ASP A 62 8.70 7.37 -14.59
CA ASP A 62 8.11 6.60 -15.69
C ASP A 62 7.68 7.49 -16.85
N SER A 63 7.28 8.75 -16.60
CA SER A 63 6.82 9.69 -17.60
C SER A 63 7.23 11.13 -17.31
N THR A 64 7.19 11.96 -18.34
CA THR A 64 7.42 13.40 -18.22
C THR A 64 6.36 14.16 -19.02
N GLY A 65 5.82 15.21 -18.41
CA GLY A 65 4.92 16.16 -19.02
C GLY A 65 5.49 17.57 -18.97
N SER A 66 4.99 18.46 -19.82
CA SER A 66 5.28 19.89 -19.71
C SER A 66 4.00 20.69 -19.88
N SER A 67 3.81 21.67 -19.03
CA SER A 67 2.72 22.64 -19.15
C SER A 67 3.28 24.05 -19.29
N LEU A 68 2.51 24.91 -19.93
CA LEU A 68 2.78 26.34 -20.02
C LEU A 68 1.54 27.06 -19.53
N GLU A 69 1.56 27.54 -18.28
CA GLU A 69 0.49 28.32 -17.70
C GLU A 69 0.98 29.76 -17.42
N ASP A 70 0.23 30.74 -17.89
CA ASP A 70 0.53 32.17 -17.74
C ASP A 70 1.97 32.58 -18.17
N GLY A 71 2.54 31.85 -19.16
CA GLY A 71 3.89 32.10 -19.65
C GLY A 71 5.00 31.50 -18.80
N VAL A 72 4.66 30.73 -17.75
CA VAL A 72 5.60 29.96 -16.94
C VAL A 72 5.58 28.51 -17.42
N ALA A 73 6.74 28.02 -17.85
CA ALA A 73 6.90 26.62 -18.21
C ALA A 73 7.19 25.80 -16.94
N ALA A 74 6.38 24.79 -16.70
CA ALA A 74 6.64 23.79 -15.65
C ALA A 74 6.88 22.45 -16.31
N VAL A 75 7.82 21.69 -15.77
CA VAL A 75 8.06 20.30 -16.18
C VAL A 75 7.59 19.42 -15.02
N ALA A 76 6.64 18.56 -15.31
CA ALA A 76 6.15 17.55 -14.40
C ALA A 76 6.75 16.18 -14.74
N TYR A 77 7.15 15.46 -13.74
CA TYR A 77 7.61 14.08 -13.83
C TYR A 77 6.68 13.22 -12.99
N GLU A 78 6.23 12.13 -13.57
CA GLU A 78 5.35 11.18 -12.90
C GLU A 78 6.04 9.82 -12.84
N GLY A 79 5.72 9.04 -11.81
CA GLY A 79 6.31 7.72 -11.71
C GLY A 79 5.83 6.95 -10.49
N ARG A 80 6.34 5.72 -10.38
CA ARG A 80 6.02 4.84 -9.25
C ARG A 80 6.90 5.18 -8.06
N THR A 81 6.29 5.27 -6.88
CA THR A 81 7.02 5.27 -5.61
C THR A 81 7.74 3.93 -5.40
N TRP A 82 8.55 3.82 -4.35
CA TRP A 82 9.17 2.54 -3.99
C TRP A 82 8.14 1.45 -3.71
N HIS A 83 6.98 1.82 -3.14
CA HIS A 83 5.83 0.95 -2.95
C HIS A 83 5.24 0.52 -4.29
N GLY A 84 5.13 1.45 -5.24
CA GLY A 84 4.67 1.20 -6.60
C GLY A 84 5.58 0.25 -7.38
N LEU A 85 6.90 0.30 -7.13
CA LEU A 85 7.83 -0.69 -7.70
C LEU A 85 7.53 -2.11 -7.21
N LEU A 86 7.23 -2.28 -5.93
CA LEU A 86 6.81 -3.58 -5.37
C LEU A 86 5.42 -3.97 -5.90
N ALA A 87 4.47 -3.04 -5.93
CA ALA A 87 3.12 -3.28 -6.43
C ALA A 87 3.08 -3.65 -7.92
N SER A 88 4.08 -3.20 -8.71
CA SER A 88 4.20 -3.56 -10.13
C SER A 88 4.74 -4.97 -10.37
N ARG A 89 5.05 -5.75 -9.34
CA ARG A 89 5.58 -7.11 -9.42
C ARG A 89 4.64 -8.10 -8.76
N VAL A 90 4.58 -9.30 -9.29
CA VAL A 90 3.65 -10.34 -8.84
C VAL A 90 4.41 -11.49 -8.17
N VAL A 91 3.93 -11.89 -7.00
CA VAL A 91 4.43 -13.06 -6.28
C VAL A 91 3.77 -14.31 -6.88
N GLN A 92 4.56 -15.09 -7.61
CA GLN A 92 4.09 -16.30 -8.27
C GLN A 92 4.40 -17.54 -7.43
N PRO A 93 3.51 -18.55 -7.42
CA PRO A 93 3.82 -19.82 -6.80
C PRO A 93 4.94 -20.53 -7.57
N PRO A 94 5.81 -21.33 -6.92
CA PRO A 94 6.77 -22.17 -7.60
C PRO A 94 6.06 -23.18 -8.52
N SER A 95 6.74 -23.59 -9.59
CA SER A 95 6.19 -24.57 -10.52
C SER A 95 5.74 -25.85 -9.80
N GLY A 96 4.50 -26.27 -10.03
CA GLY A 96 3.91 -27.46 -9.42
C GLY A 96 3.46 -27.27 -7.96
N GLN A 97 3.49 -26.07 -7.44
CA GLN A 97 2.97 -25.74 -6.10
C GLN A 97 1.76 -24.81 -6.20
N ASP A 98 0.86 -24.93 -5.23
CA ASP A 98 -0.33 -24.09 -5.17
C ASP A 98 -0.01 -22.67 -4.69
N TYR A 99 0.93 -22.55 -3.75
CA TYR A 99 1.28 -21.29 -3.09
C TYR A 99 2.80 -21.13 -2.96
N ARG A 100 3.26 -19.89 -2.96
CA ARG A 100 4.58 -19.57 -2.42
C ARG A 100 4.47 -19.49 -0.91
N THR A 101 5.35 -20.19 -0.21
CA THR A 101 5.36 -20.23 1.25
C THR A 101 6.71 -19.75 1.76
N VAL A 102 6.72 -18.94 2.81
CA VAL A 102 7.93 -18.45 3.48
C VAL A 102 7.85 -18.69 4.99
N SER A 103 9.01 -18.86 5.62
CA SER A 103 9.15 -19.02 7.07
C SER A 103 10.52 -18.50 7.51
N GLY A 104 10.60 -17.99 8.72
CA GLY A 104 11.84 -17.50 9.32
C GLY A 104 11.69 -16.10 9.88
N ASP A 105 12.82 -15.38 10.04
CA ASP A 105 12.78 -13.97 10.37
C ASP A 105 12.08 -13.17 9.25
N ALA A 106 11.23 -12.21 9.64
CA ALA A 106 10.42 -11.46 8.70
C ALA A 106 11.28 -10.67 7.69
N THR A 107 12.44 -10.14 8.10
CA THR A 107 13.39 -9.47 7.19
C THR A 107 13.97 -10.45 6.15
N ASP A 108 14.29 -11.67 6.55
CA ASP A 108 14.77 -12.70 5.62
C ASP A 108 13.66 -13.13 4.63
N CYS A 109 12.43 -13.19 5.09
CA CYS A 109 11.28 -13.44 4.22
C CYS A 109 11.07 -12.32 3.18
N ILE A 110 11.30 -11.05 3.54
CA ILE A 110 11.30 -9.93 2.59
C ILE A 110 12.35 -10.16 1.50
N GLN A 111 13.60 -10.52 1.88
CA GLN A 111 14.66 -10.78 0.89
C GLN A 111 14.28 -11.90 -0.08
N GLN A 112 13.70 -12.99 0.41
CA GLN A 112 13.22 -14.08 -0.45
C GLN A 112 12.19 -13.62 -1.49
N VAL A 113 11.33 -12.66 -1.13
CA VAL A 113 10.37 -12.07 -2.07
C VAL A 113 11.09 -11.16 -3.07
N ILE A 114 11.99 -10.27 -2.62
CA ILE A 114 12.78 -9.39 -3.50
C ILE A 114 13.53 -10.20 -4.57
N ASP A 115 14.20 -11.29 -4.17
CA ASP A 115 14.93 -12.17 -5.08
C ASP A 115 13.99 -12.83 -6.09
N HIS A 116 12.83 -13.28 -5.61
CA HIS A 116 11.84 -13.92 -6.47
C HIS A 116 11.25 -12.98 -7.53
N ILE A 117 10.95 -11.75 -7.17
CA ILE A 117 10.37 -10.76 -8.11
C ILE A 117 11.41 -10.06 -8.99
N GLY A 118 12.70 -10.38 -8.81
CA GLY A 118 13.80 -9.89 -9.66
C GLY A 118 14.18 -8.43 -9.40
N LEU A 119 13.97 -7.92 -8.20
CA LEU A 119 14.33 -6.54 -7.82
C LEU A 119 15.61 -6.42 -6.98
N SER A 120 16.41 -7.51 -6.85
CA SER A 120 17.64 -7.54 -6.03
C SER A 120 18.73 -6.55 -6.52
N GLY A 121 18.64 -6.07 -7.76
CA GLY A 121 19.51 -5.01 -8.28
C GLY A 121 19.19 -3.59 -7.80
N VAL A 122 18.00 -3.40 -7.22
CA VAL A 122 17.51 -2.09 -6.75
C VAL A 122 17.19 -2.11 -5.26
N MET A 123 16.73 -3.25 -4.76
CA MET A 123 16.25 -3.43 -3.40
C MET A 123 17.02 -4.53 -2.67
N THR A 124 17.24 -4.37 -1.38
CA THR A 124 17.92 -5.38 -0.54
C THR A 124 17.54 -5.22 0.92
N THR A 125 17.64 -6.30 1.68
CA THR A 125 17.59 -6.25 3.16
C THR A 125 18.99 -6.19 3.79
N SER A 126 20.08 -6.13 3.00
CA SER A 126 21.46 -6.11 3.49
C SER A 126 21.89 -4.70 3.97
N PRO A 127 22.59 -4.58 5.11
CA PRO A 127 22.93 -5.65 6.04
C PRO A 127 21.70 -6.13 6.81
N ALA A 128 21.36 -7.41 6.64
CA ALA A 128 20.20 -8.00 7.30
C ALA A 128 20.38 -7.92 8.82
N ARG A 129 19.37 -7.36 9.48
CA ARG A 129 19.24 -7.39 10.94
C ARG A 129 18.01 -8.20 11.28
N ALA A 130 18.12 -9.07 12.27
CA ALA A 130 16.97 -9.81 12.76
C ALA A 130 15.90 -8.82 13.22
N SER A 131 14.70 -8.96 12.67
CA SER A 131 13.56 -8.10 13.01
C SER A 131 12.97 -8.41 14.39
N GLY A 132 13.26 -9.62 14.90
CA GLY A 132 12.58 -10.15 16.08
C GLY A 132 11.15 -10.65 15.81
N LEU A 133 10.69 -10.56 14.56
CA LEU A 133 9.38 -11.04 14.12
C LEU A 133 9.55 -12.38 13.39
N THR A 134 8.74 -13.36 13.74
CA THR A 134 8.80 -14.70 13.14
C THR A 134 7.61 -14.96 12.25
N VAL A 135 7.88 -15.25 10.99
CA VAL A 135 6.88 -15.71 10.02
C VAL A 135 6.83 -17.23 10.04
N SER A 136 5.66 -17.82 10.23
CA SER A 136 5.47 -19.28 10.33
C SER A 136 4.59 -19.80 9.20
N GLY A 137 5.22 -20.34 8.14
CA GLY A 137 4.50 -20.99 7.05
C GLY A 137 3.50 -20.10 6.34
N TYR A 138 3.82 -18.81 6.17
CA TYR A 138 2.92 -17.88 5.50
C TYR A 138 2.80 -18.24 4.01
N LYS A 139 1.56 -18.33 3.55
CA LYS A 139 1.23 -18.61 2.15
C LYS A 139 0.75 -17.33 1.48
N PHE A 140 1.48 -16.89 0.48
CA PHE A 140 1.04 -15.74 -0.31
C PHE A 140 -0.19 -16.10 -1.15
N ASP A 141 -1.13 -15.19 -1.26
CA ASP A 141 -2.23 -15.31 -2.22
C ASP A 141 -1.67 -15.50 -3.62
N ARG A 142 -2.34 -16.32 -4.42
CA ARG A 142 -1.85 -16.61 -5.78
C ARG A 142 -1.88 -15.35 -6.63
N TYR A 143 -0.72 -15.04 -7.22
CA TYR A 143 -0.54 -13.89 -8.11
C TYR A 143 -0.89 -12.54 -7.45
N THR A 144 -0.74 -12.43 -6.13
CA THR A 144 -0.80 -11.14 -5.45
C THR A 144 0.36 -10.26 -5.90
N ASP A 145 0.17 -8.95 -5.95
CA ASP A 145 1.30 -8.05 -6.07
C ASP A 145 2.20 -8.14 -4.84
N ALA A 146 3.48 -7.77 -5.03
CA ALA A 146 4.46 -8.00 -3.98
C ALA A 146 4.28 -7.04 -2.79
N TYR A 147 3.79 -5.82 -3.01
CA TYR A 147 3.56 -4.88 -1.93
C TYR A 147 2.44 -5.35 -1.00
N ALA A 148 1.26 -5.64 -1.55
CA ALA A 148 0.14 -6.17 -0.77
C ALA A 148 0.48 -7.51 -0.10
N GLY A 149 1.19 -8.38 -0.82
CA GLY A 149 1.63 -9.66 -0.26
C GLY A 149 2.59 -9.50 0.94
N LEU A 150 3.59 -8.61 0.84
CA LEU A 150 4.50 -8.31 1.94
C LEU A 150 3.79 -7.65 3.11
N LYS A 151 2.88 -6.70 2.86
CA LYS A 151 2.08 -6.03 3.88
C LYS A 151 1.29 -7.06 4.69
N LYS A 152 0.49 -7.92 4.04
CA LYS A 152 -0.27 -9.00 4.70
C LYS A 152 0.62 -9.99 5.45
N MET A 153 1.77 -10.37 4.89
CA MET A 153 2.73 -11.25 5.56
C MET A 153 3.23 -10.63 6.87
N LEU A 154 3.61 -9.36 6.84
CA LEU A 154 4.12 -8.65 8.02
C LEU A 154 3.03 -8.42 9.06
N GLU A 155 1.82 -8.06 8.66
CA GLU A 155 0.66 -7.95 9.53
C GLU A 155 0.39 -9.26 10.29
N SER A 156 0.55 -10.42 9.63
CA SER A 156 0.36 -11.73 10.26
C SER A 156 1.31 -12.02 11.42
N CYS A 157 2.43 -11.29 11.52
CA CYS A 157 3.39 -11.41 12.62
C CYS A 157 3.54 -10.12 13.44
N GLY A 158 2.62 -9.16 13.31
CA GLY A 158 2.63 -7.89 14.06
C GLY A 158 3.70 -6.91 13.59
N GLY A 159 4.11 -7.01 12.33
CA GLY A 159 5.12 -6.18 11.71
C GLY A 159 4.58 -5.21 10.66
N LYS A 160 5.44 -4.28 10.27
CA LYS A 160 5.26 -3.38 9.14
C LYS A 160 6.52 -3.35 8.29
N LEU A 161 6.35 -3.02 7.00
CA LEU A 161 7.45 -2.80 6.08
C LEU A 161 8.09 -1.44 6.39
N HIS A 162 9.39 -1.40 6.47
CA HIS A 162 10.19 -0.18 6.53
C HIS A 162 11.11 -0.15 5.31
N MET A 163 11.16 1.00 4.67
CA MET A 163 12.01 1.24 3.51
C MET A 163 12.82 2.51 3.72
N ALA A 164 14.07 2.50 3.25
CA ALA A 164 14.91 3.69 3.20
C ALA A 164 15.88 3.57 2.04
N TYR A 165 15.97 4.60 1.21
CA TYR A 165 17.00 4.66 0.17
C TYR A 165 18.30 5.16 0.78
N ASP A 166 19.34 4.37 0.66
CA ASP A 166 20.67 4.65 1.21
C ASP A 166 21.75 4.07 0.31
N SER A 167 22.72 4.90 -0.02
CA SER A 167 23.94 4.50 -0.74
C SER A 167 23.69 3.74 -2.04
N GLY A 168 22.73 4.21 -2.85
CA GLY A 168 22.41 3.63 -4.16
C GLY A 168 21.50 2.41 -4.13
N MET A 169 20.94 2.05 -2.99
CA MET A 169 20.06 0.89 -2.83
C MET A 169 18.88 1.22 -1.92
N LEU A 170 17.72 0.73 -2.29
CA LEU A 170 16.56 0.75 -1.40
C LEU A 170 16.68 -0.40 -0.39
N ARG A 171 16.80 -0.05 0.88
CA ARG A 171 16.92 -1.00 2.00
C ARG A 171 15.56 -1.27 2.61
N LEU A 172 15.17 -2.53 2.64
CA LEU A 172 13.94 -2.99 3.24
C LEU A 172 14.22 -3.73 4.54
N SER A 173 13.33 -3.58 5.50
CA SER A 173 13.35 -4.34 6.75
C SER A 173 11.96 -4.50 7.33
N ALA A 174 11.77 -5.54 8.13
CA ALA A 174 10.58 -5.69 8.95
C ALA A 174 10.78 -4.97 10.29
N MET A 175 9.80 -4.20 10.70
CA MET A 175 9.78 -3.54 12.01
C MET A 175 8.50 -3.90 12.76
N PRO A 176 8.55 -4.09 14.09
CA PRO A 176 7.34 -4.25 14.89
C PRO A 176 6.43 -3.01 14.74
N VAL A 177 5.12 -3.23 14.71
CA VAL A 177 4.17 -2.13 14.84
C VAL A 177 4.26 -1.59 16.26
N ALA A 178 4.66 -0.32 16.39
CA ALA A 178 4.69 0.34 17.69
C ALA A 178 3.27 0.80 18.07
N THR A 179 2.83 0.42 19.25
CA THR A 179 1.59 0.93 19.84
C THR A 179 1.93 2.08 20.78
N TYR A 180 1.56 3.28 20.42
CA TYR A 180 1.72 4.45 21.27
C TYR A 180 0.46 4.58 22.14
N GLY A 181 0.56 4.15 23.41
CA GLY A 181 -0.50 4.32 24.38
C GLY A 181 -0.32 5.62 25.17
N GLY A 182 -1.19 6.59 24.97
CA GLY A 182 -1.40 7.69 25.90
C GLY A 182 -0.29 8.74 26.00
N VAL A 183 0.40 9.05 24.94
CA VAL A 183 1.34 10.17 24.89
C VAL A 183 0.63 11.37 24.29
N ASP A 184 0.37 12.39 25.11
CA ASP A 184 0.08 13.74 24.61
C ASP A 184 1.34 14.23 23.91
N SER A 185 1.29 14.37 22.60
CA SER A 185 2.38 14.93 21.82
C SER A 185 1.96 16.31 21.31
N ASP A 186 2.54 17.36 21.87
CA ASP A 186 2.37 18.73 21.41
C ASP A 186 2.94 18.97 19.99
N LEU A 187 3.52 17.93 19.39
CA LEU A 187 4.19 17.97 18.08
C LEU A 187 3.35 17.33 16.96
N ILE A 188 2.18 16.79 17.29
CA ILE A 188 1.34 16.07 16.33
C ILE A 188 -0.07 16.65 16.38
N ASP A 189 -0.48 17.28 15.28
CA ASP A 189 -1.90 17.52 15.01
C ASP A 189 -2.48 16.30 14.30
N TYR A 190 -3.60 15.81 14.79
CA TYR A 190 -4.31 14.74 14.10
C TYR A 190 -5.79 15.10 13.96
N SER A 191 -6.37 14.75 12.85
CA SER A 191 -7.80 14.62 12.69
C SER A 191 -8.17 13.15 12.57
N TYR A 192 -9.21 12.77 13.27
CA TYR A 192 -9.71 11.40 13.26
C TYR A 192 -11.13 11.42 12.75
N ASP A 193 -11.33 10.82 11.57
CA ASP A 193 -12.65 10.58 11.02
C ASP A 193 -13.05 9.13 11.30
N ARG A 194 -14.14 8.97 12.01
CA ARG A 194 -14.76 7.68 12.24
C ARG A 194 -16.18 7.71 11.69
N ASP A 195 -16.45 6.83 10.75
CA ASP A 195 -17.83 6.57 10.36
C ASP A 195 -18.50 5.80 11.50
N TRP A 196 -19.51 6.43 12.11
CA TRP A 196 -20.29 5.82 13.19
C TRP A 196 -21.40 4.90 12.68
N HIS A 197 -21.68 4.95 11.37
CA HIS A 197 -22.73 4.16 10.72
C HIS A 197 -22.17 3.50 9.44
N PRO A 198 -21.12 2.65 9.56
CA PRO A 198 -20.63 1.91 8.40
C PRO A 198 -21.74 0.98 7.88
N VAL A 199 -21.62 0.58 6.62
CA VAL A 199 -22.53 -0.42 6.04
C VAL A 199 -22.50 -1.69 6.87
N ASN A 200 -23.61 -2.06 7.51
CA ASN A 200 -23.70 -3.22 8.38
C ASN A 200 -24.64 -4.31 7.86
N HIS A 201 -25.27 -4.09 6.70
CA HIS A 201 -26.06 -5.08 6.00
C HIS A 201 -25.72 -5.04 4.50
N LEU A 202 -25.05 -6.09 4.01
CA LEU A 202 -24.68 -6.23 2.60
C LEU A 202 -25.59 -7.25 1.91
N ILE A 203 -26.31 -6.79 0.88
CA ILE A 203 -27.15 -7.62 0.03
C ILE A 203 -26.32 -8.05 -1.19
N CYS A 204 -25.85 -9.29 -1.20
CA CYS A 204 -25.01 -9.82 -2.27
C CYS A 204 -25.86 -10.51 -3.33
N LEU A 205 -25.64 -10.14 -4.59
CA LEU A 205 -26.38 -10.63 -5.74
C LEU A 205 -25.46 -11.48 -6.64
N GLY A 206 -25.76 -12.76 -6.77
CA GLY A 206 -25.00 -13.74 -7.55
C GLY A 206 -25.65 -14.08 -8.89
N THR A 207 -25.42 -15.31 -9.36
CA THR A 207 -25.96 -15.84 -10.63
C THR A 207 -27.49 -15.89 -10.66
N GLY A 208 -28.05 -15.87 -11.87
CA GLY A 208 -29.49 -15.93 -12.13
C GLY A 208 -30.09 -14.56 -12.40
N GLU A 209 -31.38 -14.55 -12.68
CA GLU A 209 -32.14 -13.33 -12.96
C GLU A 209 -33.50 -13.32 -12.22
N GLY A 210 -33.93 -12.12 -11.88
CA GLY A 210 -35.23 -11.91 -11.25
C GLY A 210 -35.36 -12.69 -9.93
N LYS A 211 -36.45 -13.44 -9.80
CA LYS A 211 -36.74 -14.23 -8.60
C LYS A 211 -35.84 -15.47 -8.41
N ASP A 212 -35.17 -15.90 -9.46
CA ASP A 212 -34.31 -17.07 -9.47
C ASP A 212 -32.83 -16.68 -9.27
N ARG A 213 -32.57 -15.39 -9.05
CA ARG A 213 -31.23 -14.89 -8.75
C ARG A 213 -30.77 -15.36 -7.36
N VAL A 214 -29.51 -15.80 -7.28
CA VAL A 214 -28.90 -16.10 -5.97
C VAL A 214 -28.72 -14.80 -5.19
N VAL A 215 -29.34 -14.73 -4.01
CA VAL A 215 -29.20 -13.59 -3.10
C VAL A 215 -28.72 -14.10 -1.75
N VAL A 216 -27.72 -13.41 -1.21
CA VAL A 216 -27.15 -13.67 0.12
C VAL A 216 -27.15 -12.37 0.91
N HIS A 217 -27.59 -12.44 2.17
CA HIS A 217 -27.50 -11.33 3.09
C HIS A 217 -26.37 -11.58 4.08
N LEU A 218 -25.50 -10.59 4.25
CA LEU A 218 -24.44 -10.57 5.23
C LEU A 218 -24.61 -9.37 6.15
N TYR A 219 -24.30 -9.56 7.41
CA TYR A 219 -24.49 -8.57 8.47
C TYR A 219 -23.22 -8.44 9.29
N ALA A 220 -22.83 -7.21 9.60
CA ALA A 220 -21.82 -6.92 10.59
C ALA A 220 -22.46 -6.57 11.92
N ASP A 221 -21.91 -7.03 13.02
CA ASP A 221 -22.33 -6.64 14.36
C ASP A 221 -21.65 -5.33 14.83
N GLY A 222 -21.94 -4.91 16.07
CA GLY A 222 -21.35 -3.70 16.65
C GLY A 222 -19.82 -3.74 16.83
N ASN A 223 -19.18 -4.89 16.65
CA ASN A 223 -17.73 -5.08 16.68
C ASN A 223 -17.13 -5.23 15.28
N GLY A 224 -17.98 -5.20 14.22
CA GLY A 224 -17.57 -5.43 12.84
C GLY A 224 -17.47 -6.90 12.45
N GLU A 225 -17.87 -7.86 13.30
CA GLU A 225 -17.86 -9.27 12.93
C GLU A 225 -18.96 -9.61 11.93
N VAL A 226 -18.57 -10.21 10.80
CA VAL A 226 -19.47 -10.51 9.69
C VAL A 226 -20.09 -11.90 9.84
N SER A 227 -21.42 -11.96 9.77
CA SER A 227 -22.21 -13.20 9.85
C SER A 227 -23.44 -13.15 8.93
N GLN A 228 -24.23 -14.23 8.89
CA GLN A 228 -25.53 -14.27 8.21
C GLN A 228 -26.71 -13.95 9.17
N THR A 229 -26.43 -13.53 10.40
CA THR A 229 -27.44 -13.21 11.40
C THR A 229 -27.46 -11.72 11.64
N GLN A 230 -28.60 -11.10 11.43
CA GLN A 230 -28.80 -9.68 11.67
C GLN A 230 -28.83 -9.38 13.18
N SER A 231 -27.99 -8.46 13.62
CA SER A 231 -27.94 -7.97 15.01
C SER A 231 -28.30 -6.49 15.12
N ILE A 232 -28.04 -5.71 14.06
CA ILE A 232 -28.36 -4.27 14.00
C ILE A 232 -29.60 -4.08 13.14
N THR A 233 -30.56 -3.31 13.63
CA THR A 233 -31.84 -3.07 12.97
C THR A 233 -32.34 -1.64 13.18
N GLY A 234 -33.35 -1.21 12.43
CA GLY A 234 -33.97 0.09 12.60
C GLY A 234 -33.15 1.22 12.03
N LEU A 235 -32.99 2.30 12.79
CA LEU A 235 -32.27 3.51 12.31
C LEU A 235 -30.75 3.31 12.20
N ASP A 236 -30.22 2.31 12.90
CA ASP A 236 -28.79 1.99 12.89
C ASP A 236 -28.41 1.01 11.75
N GLU A 237 -29.40 0.50 11.01
CA GLU A 237 -29.17 -0.37 9.87
C GLU A 237 -28.81 0.45 8.64
N VAL A 238 -27.61 0.19 8.10
CA VAL A 238 -27.13 0.78 6.84
C VAL A 238 -26.92 -0.32 5.81
N GLN A 239 -27.68 -0.25 4.73
CA GLN A 239 -27.70 -1.27 3.69
C GLN A 239 -26.86 -0.87 2.47
N ALA A 240 -26.19 -1.84 1.85
CA ALA A 240 -25.58 -1.70 0.54
C ALA A 240 -25.84 -2.94 -0.32
N VAL A 241 -25.67 -2.80 -1.62
CA VAL A 241 -25.80 -3.90 -2.57
C VAL A 241 -24.45 -4.19 -3.19
N TYR A 242 -24.06 -5.46 -3.21
CA TYR A 242 -22.88 -5.97 -3.88
C TYR A 242 -23.28 -6.91 -5.00
N ASP A 243 -23.10 -6.46 -6.24
CA ASP A 243 -23.41 -7.27 -7.43
C ASP A 243 -22.18 -8.04 -7.90
N TYR A 244 -22.23 -9.35 -7.78
CA TYR A 244 -21.23 -10.28 -8.31
C TYR A 244 -21.94 -11.36 -9.15
N SER A 245 -22.48 -10.94 -10.27
CA SER A 245 -23.46 -11.65 -11.09
C SER A 245 -23.05 -13.03 -11.59
N ASN A 246 -21.76 -13.37 -11.57
CA ASN A 246 -21.26 -14.68 -12.01
C ASN A 246 -20.98 -15.65 -10.86
N ALA A 247 -21.09 -15.21 -9.61
CA ALA A 247 -20.78 -16.02 -8.44
C ALA A 247 -21.90 -17.01 -8.11
N ASP A 248 -21.52 -18.22 -7.75
CA ASP A 248 -22.41 -19.12 -7.05
C ASP A 248 -22.61 -18.69 -5.58
N ARG A 249 -23.38 -19.47 -4.82
CA ARG A 249 -23.70 -19.11 -3.44
C ARG A 249 -22.47 -19.10 -2.52
N ASP A 250 -21.55 -20.04 -2.68
CA ASP A 250 -20.42 -20.19 -1.77
C ASP A 250 -19.36 -19.11 -2.05
N GLU A 251 -19.08 -18.87 -3.32
CA GLU A 251 -18.21 -17.77 -3.76
C GLU A 251 -18.80 -16.41 -3.37
N LEU A 252 -20.12 -16.23 -3.51
CA LEU A 252 -20.80 -14.99 -3.14
C LEU A 252 -20.73 -14.72 -1.63
N LEU A 253 -20.77 -15.76 -0.80
CA LEU A 253 -20.60 -15.66 0.65
C LEU A 253 -19.17 -15.23 1.02
N GLU A 254 -18.16 -15.81 0.35
CA GLU A 254 -16.76 -15.48 0.60
C GLU A 254 -16.45 -14.03 0.19
N LYS A 255 -16.77 -13.68 -1.06
CA LYS A 255 -16.50 -12.34 -1.60
C LYS A 255 -17.36 -11.25 -0.97
N GLY A 256 -18.60 -11.58 -0.60
CA GLY A 256 -19.46 -10.67 0.15
C GLY A 256 -18.91 -10.38 1.56
N ARG A 257 -18.33 -11.39 2.24
CA ARG A 257 -17.68 -11.21 3.52
C ARG A 257 -16.49 -10.26 3.42
N GLU A 258 -15.55 -10.53 2.50
CA GLU A 258 -14.41 -9.66 2.24
C GLU A 258 -14.85 -8.20 1.96
N LYS A 259 -15.90 -8.05 1.14
CA LYS A 259 -16.43 -6.71 0.82
C LYS A 259 -17.03 -6.00 2.02
N LEU A 260 -17.80 -6.72 2.86
CA LEU A 260 -18.40 -6.10 4.05
C LEU A 260 -17.35 -5.76 5.11
N GLU A 261 -16.34 -6.60 5.30
CA GLU A 261 -15.21 -6.32 6.19
C GLU A 261 -14.44 -5.06 5.73
N ALA A 262 -14.21 -4.90 4.43
CA ALA A 262 -13.59 -3.69 3.87
C ALA A 262 -14.47 -2.44 4.10
N LEU A 263 -15.78 -2.54 4.02
CA LEU A 263 -16.72 -1.44 4.30
C LEU A 263 -16.77 -1.09 5.80
N GLN A 264 -16.46 -2.02 6.69
CA GLN A 264 -16.35 -1.76 8.13
C GLN A 264 -15.05 -1.02 8.48
N ALA A 265 -14.01 -1.21 7.68
CA ALA A 265 -12.69 -0.61 7.92
C ALA A 265 -12.60 0.86 7.46
N GLN A 266 -13.68 1.46 6.96
CA GLN A 266 -13.69 2.86 6.51
C GLN A 266 -13.62 3.80 7.70
N GLY A 267 -12.43 4.30 7.96
CA GLY A 267 -12.10 5.37 8.90
C GLY A 267 -10.70 5.87 8.61
N GLY A 268 -10.49 7.17 8.62
CA GLY A 268 -9.21 7.80 8.32
C GLY A 268 -8.60 8.48 9.55
N VAL A 269 -7.29 8.46 9.63
CA VAL A 269 -6.52 9.34 10.54
C VAL A 269 -5.64 10.22 9.67
N ASP A 270 -5.89 11.52 9.73
CA ASP A 270 -5.00 12.51 9.12
C ASP A 270 -4.03 13.00 10.21
N VAL A 271 -2.74 12.87 9.97
CA VAL A 271 -1.69 13.23 10.93
C VAL A 271 -0.80 14.29 10.31
N ARG A 272 -0.68 15.42 10.97
CA ARG A 272 0.28 16.48 10.63
C ARG A 272 1.37 16.52 11.67
N ILE A 273 2.61 16.35 11.24
CA ILE A 273 3.78 16.45 12.12
C ILE A 273 4.35 17.85 11.95
N HIS A 274 4.52 18.57 13.04
CA HIS A 274 5.15 19.89 13.04
C HIS A 274 6.68 19.75 12.97
N ASP A 275 7.33 20.63 12.18
CA ASP A 275 8.79 20.70 12.06
C ASP A 275 9.44 20.90 13.43
N GLY A 276 10.17 19.91 13.91
CA GLY A 276 10.85 19.95 15.21
C GLY A 276 11.37 18.59 15.69
N LEU A 277 11.21 17.53 14.90
CA LEU A 277 11.81 16.22 15.17
C LEU A 277 13.12 16.03 14.40
#